data_7752d105b27dd45e700c4bfb8619a58c
#
_entry.id   7752d105b27dd45e700c4bfb8619a58c
#
_cell.length_a   1.000
_cell.length_b   1.000
_cell.length_c   1.000
_cell.angle_alpha   90.00
_cell.angle_beta   90.00
_cell.angle_gamma   90.00
#
_symmetry.space_group_name_H-M   'P 1'
#
loop_
_entity.id
_entity.type
_entity.pdbx_description
1 polymer ?
#
loop_
_entity_poly.entity_id
_entity_poly.type
_entity_poly.pdbx_seq_one_letter_code
_entity_poly.pdbx_strand_id
1 'polypeptide(L)'
;MSKAKLVYILSLRNAAADKAGQHVAYKGEQRYMKSPLEYLAEALDTTPLGDAYSLEGIVYDDDAQSPRDQAALADYGFSWHPERKWIFPADLRAQGRLLRDMLHPVPSAYRRLPLNSAERVPGKSAFERALLDKLLTLRADLVLLDGLLVILDELVRPGAHFHRSMVNIHPGITRIESPYERRGAYATLDALHGAQGLKVANWTTMEKVSVPTVSKTGASLHYVDNGIDSGEVIFDALETDIAPDDTILELRWNNFNRSLFPAMHQGLALLAPHVRRGRLY
;
A
#
# COMPACT_ATOMS: atom_id res chain seq x y z
N MET A 1 -1.17 22.88 18.45
CA MET A 1 -2.30 22.09 17.90
C MET A 1 -2.00 20.62 18.12
N SER A 2 -3.00 19.76 18.38
CA SER A 2 -2.78 18.31 18.45
C SER A 2 -2.38 17.76 17.07
N LYS A 3 -1.51 16.75 17.05
CA LYS A 3 -1.17 16.02 15.82
C LYS A 3 -2.37 15.18 15.38
N ALA A 4 -2.55 15.02 14.07
CA ALA A 4 -3.54 14.09 13.53
C ALA A 4 -3.08 12.64 13.76
N LYS A 5 -4.01 11.79 14.15
CA LYS A 5 -3.75 10.38 14.44
C LYS A 5 -3.75 9.58 13.15
N LEU A 6 -2.57 9.15 12.73
CA LEU A 6 -2.36 8.34 11.54
C LEU A 6 -2.37 6.86 11.90
N VAL A 7 -3.14 6.06 11.19
CA VAL A 7 -3.05 4.60 11.22
C VAL A 7 -2.58 4.11 9.85
N TYR A 8 -1.59 3.23 9.87
CA TYR A 8 -1.06 2.60 8.67
C TYR A 8 -1.66 1.21 8.48
N ILE A 9 -2.07 0.87 7.26
CA ILE A 9 -2.56 -0.48 6.93
C ILE A 9 -1.69 -1.08 5.86
N LEU A 10 -1.19 -2.29 6.09
CA LEU A 10 -0.39 -3.03 5.11
C LEU A 10 -0.92 -4.45 4.89
N SER A 11 -0.55 -5.03 3.75
CA SER A 11 -0.65 -6.47 3.54
C SER A 11 0.74 -7.10 3.69
N LEU A 12 0.88 -8.07 4.60
CA LEU A 12 2.15 -8.79 4.80
C LEU A 12 2.63 -9.47 3.52
N ARG A 13 1.71 -9.99 2.71
CA ARG A 13 2.04 -10.63 1.43
C ARG A 13 2.61 -9.64 0.43
N ASN A 14 2.08 -8.44 0.40
CA ASN A 14 2.58 -7.39 -0.49
C ASN A 14 3.98 -6.95 -0.06
N ALA A 15 4.18 -6.72 1.22
CA ALA A 15 5.50 -6.40 1.77
C ALA A 15 6.53 -7.51 1.49
N ALA A 16 6.13 -8.78 1.61
CA ALA A 16 6.96 -9.91 1.25
C ALA A 16 7.30 -9.95 -0.25
N ALA A 17 6.30 -9.72 -1.12
CA ALA A 17 6.50 -9.66 -2.57
C ALA A 17 7.45 -8.53 -2.99
N ASP A 18 7.46 -7.43 -2.26
CA ASP A 18 8.35 -6.30 -2.47
C ASP A 18 9.76 -6.52 -1.91
N LYS A 19 10.00 -7.62 -1.20
CA LYS A 19 11.26 -7.84 -0.46
C LYS A 19 11.56 -6.72 0.53
N ALA A 20 10.54 -6.13 1.11
CA ALA A 20 10.67 -5.03 2.05
C ALA A 20 11.62 -5.37 3.20
N GLY A 21 12.54 -4.46 3.52
CA GLY A 21 13.54 -4.64 4.57
C GLY A 21 14.67 -5.63 4.23
N GLN A 22 14.85 -6.00 2.96
CA GLN A 22 15.88 -6.94 2.51
C GLN A 22 16.76 -6.32 1.42
N HIS A 23 17.90 -6.97 1.16
CA HIS A 23 18.73 -6.64 0.00
C HIS A 23 18.23 -7.42 -1.22
N VAL A 24 18.08 -6.72 -2.33
CA VAL A 24 17.66 -7.25 -3.63
C VAL A 24 18.77 -7.10 -4.66
N ALA A 25 18.83 -8.05 -5.60
CA ALA A 25 19.73 -7.92 -6.73
C ALA A 25 19.30 -6.73 -7.61
N TYR A 26 20.25 -5.87 -7.97
CA TYR A 26 20.05 -4.69 -8.77
C TYR A 26 21.24 -4.46 -9.69
N LYS A 27 21.12 -4.78 -10.99
CA LYS A 27 22.15 -4.55 -12.02
C LYS A 27 23.55 -5.01 -11.60
N GLY A 28 23.63 -6.21 -11.01
CA GLY A 28 24.88 -6.80 -10.54
C GLY A 28 25.35 -6.39 -9.13
N GLU A 29 24.60 -5.51 -8.48
CA GLU A 29 24.84 -5.07 -7.10
C GLU A 29 23.75 -5.59 -6.16
N GLN A 30 23.92 -5.38 -4.86
CA GLN A 30 22.90 -5.58 -3.84
C GLN A 30 22.41 -4.22 -3.34
N ARG A 31 21.10 -3.99 -3.37
CA ARG A 31 20.49 -2.77 -2.85
C ARG A 31 19.43 -3.08 -1.80
N TYR A 32 19.40 -2.28 -0.77
CA TYR A 32 18.41 -2.41 0.28
C TYR A 32 17.03 -1.90 -0.20
N MET A 33 16.00 -2.74 -0.05
CA MET A 33 14.63 -2.42 -0.38
C MET A 33 13.93 -1.84 0.85
N LYS A 34 14.03 -0.53 1.03
CA LYS A 34 13.29 0.17 2.08
C LYS A 34 11.79 0.02 1.87
N SER A 35 11.04 -0.35 2.91
CA SER A 35 9.58 -0.42 2.81
C SER A 35 8.94 0.97 2.87
N PRO A 36 7.71 1.14 2.35
CA PRO A 36 6.95 2.39 2.55
C PRO A 36 6.73 2.72 4.03
N LEU A 37 6.52 1.70 4.87
CA LEU A 37 6.40 1.89 6.32
C LEU A 37 7.70 2.38 6.97
N GLU A 38 8.85 1.84 6.55
CA GLU A 38 10.16 2.27 7.03
C GLU A 38 10.43 3.74 6.63
N TYR A 39 10.13 4.08 5.38
CA TYR A 39 10.24 5.47 4.92
C TYR A 39 9.30 6.41 5.70
N LEU A 40 8.05 6.00 5.94
CA LEU A 40 7.11 6.80 6.73
C LEU A 40 7.63 7.01 8.16
N ALA A 41 8.16 5.97 8.80
CA ALA A 41 8.73 6.05 10.14
C ALA A 41 9.85 7.08 10.22
N GLU A 42 10.80 7.02 9.28
CA GLU A 42 11.88 8.01 9.17
C GLU A 42 11.34 9.42 8.91
N ALA A 43 10.37 9.57 8.00
CA ALA A 43 9.79 10.86 7.67
C ALA A 43 9.07 11.49 8.86
N LEU A 44 8.40 10.69 9.70
CA LEU A 44 7.78 11.17 10.93
C LEU A 44 8.80 11.61 12.01
N ASP A 45 10.02 11.09 11.97
CA ASP A 45 11.07 11.47 12.91
C ASP A 45 11.95 12.64 12.42
N THR A 46 12.09 12.78 11.08
CA THR A 46 13.09 13.67 10.50
C THR A 46 12.52 14.85 9.69
N THR A 47 11.21 14.88 9.44
CA THR A 47 10.58 15.91 8.61
C THR A 47 9.39 16.58 9.33
N PRO A 48 8.85 17.70 8.80
CA PRO A 48 7.65 18.36 9.34
C PRO A 48 6.39 17.48 9.37
N LEU A 49 6.39 16.31 8.71
CA LEU A 49 5.29 15.34 8.85
C LEU A 49 5.13 14.90 10.31
N GLY A 50 6.22 14.78 11.06
CA GLY A 50 6.18 14.44 12.47
C GLY A 50 5.51 15.49 13.37
N ASP A 51 5.43 16.75 12.92
CA ASP A 51 4.65 17.80 13.61
C ASP A 51 3.16 17.74 13.25
N ALA A 52 2.85 17.14 12.10
CA ALA A 52 1.49 17.00 11.59
C ALA A 52 0.80 15.75 12.11
N TYR A 53 1.52 14.63 12.15
CA TYR A 53 0.96 13.31 12.39
C TYR A 53 1.60 12.62 13.60
N SER A 54 0.77 11.81 14.29
CA SER A 54 1.19 10.82 15.27
C SER A 54 0.78 9.45 14.75
N LEU A 55 1.74 8.52 14.57
CA LEU A 55 1.44 7.15 14.17
C LEU A 55 0.84 6.41 15.36
N GLU A 56 -0.42 5.98 15.28
CA GLU A 56 -1.14 5.37 16.41
C GLU A 56 -1.18 3.85 16.34
N GLY A 57 -1.07 3.26 15.17
CA GLY A 57 -1.06 1.81 14.99
C GLY A 57 -0.76 1.40 13.56
N ILE A 58 -0.41 0.12 13.44
CA ILE A 58 -0.18 -0.55 12.16
C ILE A 58 -1.12 -1.74 12.10
N VAL A 59 -2.09 -1.69 11.20
CA VAL A 59 -3.06 -2.75 10.98
C VAL A 59 -2.60 -3.60 9.80
N TYR A 60 -2.76 -4.91 9.90
CA TYR A 60 -2.47 -5.81 8.79
C TYR A 60 -3.56 -6.87 8.63
N ASP A 61 -3.79 -7.27 7.37
CA ASP A 61 -4.70 -8.35 7.05
C ASP A 61 -4.06 -9.69 7.44
N ASP A 62 -4.63 -10.35 8.42
CA ASP A 62 -4.12 -11.60 8.94
C ASP A 62 -4.94 -12.79 8.42
N ASP A 63 -4.27 -13.77 7.85
CA ASP A 63 -4.81 -15.11 7.61
C ASP A 63 -3.79 -16.17 8.04
N ALA A 64 -3.57 -16.24 9.35
CA ALA A 64 -2.64 -17.16 9.99
C ALA A 64 -2.91 -18.64 9.63
N GLN A 65 -4.11 -18.97 9.18
CA GLN A 65 -4.51 -20.33 8.80
C GLN A 65 -4.42 -20.58 7.28
N SER A 66 -3.92 -19.63 6.48
CA SER A 66 -3.75 -19.82 5.05
C SER A 66 -2.40 -20.48 4.71
N PRO A 67 -2.37 -21.79 4.34
CA PRO A 67 -1.13 -22.41 3.88
C PRO A 67 -0.52 -21.72 2.67
N ARG A 68 -1.38 -21.16 1.80
CA ARG A 68 -0.94 -20.39 0.62
C ARG A 68 -0.19 -19.11 1.00
N ASP A 69 -0.70 -18.38 1.98
CA ASP A 69 -0.05 -17.15 2.43
C ASP A 69 1.26 -17.47 3.17
N GLN A 70 1.27 -18.54 3.98
CA GLN A 70 2.50 -19.02 4.63
C GLN A 70 3.56 -19.44 3.62
N ALA A 71 3.18 -20.17 2.57
CA ALA A 71 4.08 -20.57 1.50
C ALA A 71 4.62 -19.34 0.74
N ALA A 72 3.76 -18.40 0.38
CA ALA A 72 4.16 -17.18 -0.30
C ALA A 72 5.16 -16.36 0.54
N LEU A 73 4.93 -16.24 1.84
CA LEU A 73 5.85 -15.56 2.75
C LEU A 73 7.19 -16.29 2.84
N ALA A 74 7.19 -17.63 2.91
CA ALA A 74 8.41 -18.44 2.93
C ALA A 74 9.22 -18.29 1.63
N ASP A 75 8.57 -18.28 0.46
CA ASP A 75 9.21 -18.08 -0.85
C ASP A 75 9.95 -16.73 -0.95
N TYR A 76 9.47 -15.72 -0.23
CA TYR A 76 10.13 -14.41 -0.13
C TYR A 76 11.16 -14.33 1.03
N GLY A 77 11.41 -15.43 1.74
CA GLY A 77 12.39 -15.48 2.82
C GLY A 77 11.88 -15.05 4.19
N PHE A 78 10.56 -14.85 4.33
CA PHE A 78 9.92 -14.62 5.63
C PHE A 78 9.53 -15.96 6.25
N SER A 79 10.07 -16.31 7.41
CA SER A 79 9.60 -17.49 8.13
C SER A 79 8.31 -17.15 8.86
N TRP A 80 7.28 -17.95 8.65
CA TRP A 80 6.04 -17.86 9.43
C TRP A 80 6.27 -18.26 10.89
N HIS A 81 5.70 -17.48 11.80
CA HIS A 81 5.68 -17.81 13.23
C HIS A 81 4.40 -17.25 13.86
N PRO A 82 3.60 -18.07 14.59
CA PRO A 82 2.30 -17.65 15.14
C PRO A 82 2.35 -16.40 16.03
N GLU A 83 3.45 -16.21 16.75
CA GLU A 83 3.64 -15.08 17.66
C GLU A 83 4.31 -13.87 16.99
N ARG A 84 4.49 -13.92 15.69
CA ARG A 84 5.24 -12.87 15.01
C ARG A 84 4.49 -11.59 14.84
N LYS A 85 5.16 -10.61 15.29
CA LYS A 85 4.96 -9.24 14.90
C LYS A 85 5.89 -8.95 13.72
N TRP A 86 5.31 -8.92 12.53
CA TRP A 86 6.01 -8.81 11.26
C TRP A 86 6.37 -7.37 10.94
N ILE A 87 7.60 -6.98 11.17
CA ILE A 87 8.14 -5.74 10.61
C ILE A 87 9.61 -5.97 10.31
N PHE A 88 10.06 -5.47 9.19
CA PHE A 88 11.46 -5.43 8.83
C PHE A 88 11.87 -3.98 8.55
N PRO A 89 12.97 -3.49 9.15
CA PRO A 89 13.76 -4.16 10.21
C PRO A 89 12.95 -4.38 11.51
N ALA A 90 13.31 -5.41 12.28
CA ALA A 90 12.55 -5.79 13.49
C ALA A 90 12.64 -4.75 14.64
N ASP A 91 13.64 -3.89 14.61
CA ASP A 91 13.91 -2.80 15.55
C ASP A 91 13.43 -1.43 15.06
N LEU A 92 12.69 -1.39 13.96
CA LEU A 92 12.17 -0.16 13.38
C LEU A 92 11.33 0.63 14.39
N ARG A 93 11.62 1.93 14.51
CA ARG A 93 10.94 2.87 15.41
C ARG A 93 10.38 4.05 14.65
N ALA A 94 9.31 4.62 15.19
CA ALA A 94 8.80 5.93 14.81
C ALA A 94 8.35 6.68 16.06
N GLN A 95 8.72 7.93 16.18
CA GLN A 95 8.35 8.81 17.30
C GLN A 95 8.66 8.17 18.67
N GLY A 96 9.83 7.50 18.75
CA GLY A 96 10.33 6.81 19.95
C GLY A 96 9.70 5.45 20.23
N ARG A 97 8.64 5.01 19.51
CA ARG A 97 7.95 3.75 19.74
C ARG A 97 8.45 2.66 18.78
N LEU A 98 8.55 1.45 19.29
CA LEU A 98 8.92 0.28 18.50
C LEU A 98 7.72 -0.18 17.67
N LEU A 99 7.84 -0.21 16.33
CA LEU A 99 6.68 -0.43 15.45
C LEU A 99 6.08 -1.82 15.58
N ARG A 100 6.87 -2.85 15.87
CA ARG A 100 6.36 -4.20 16.10
C ARG A 100 5.39 -4.28 17.30
N ASP A 101 5.47 -3.33 18.26
CA ASP A 101 4.55 -3.27 19.42
C ASP A 101 3.24 -2.55 19.08
N MET A 102 3.15 -1.95 17.90
CA MET A 102 1.99 -1.24 17.38
C MET A 102 1.21 -2.05 16.34
N LEU A 103 1.55 -3.32 16.14
CA LEU A 103 0.91 -4.21 15.16
C LEU A 103 -0.43 -4.74 15.66
N HIS A 104 -1.44 -4.61 14.81
CA HIS A 104 -2.82 -5.04 15.08
C HIS A 104 -3.33 -5.92 13.92
N PRO A 105 -3.47 -7.25 14.13
CA PRO A 105 -4.05 -8.11 13.12
C PRO A 105 -5.55 -7.90 12.98
N VAL A 106 -6.04 -7.97 11.74
CA VAL A 106 -7.47 -8.08 11.42
C VAL A 106 -7.69 -9.35 10.60
N PRO A 107 -8.45 -10.32 11.11
CA PRO A 107 -8.62 -11.60 10.43
C PRO A 107 -9.28 -11.47 9.06
N SER A 108 -8.66 -12.05 8.03
CA SER A 108 -9.12 -12.00 6.64
C SER A 108 -9.43 -13.38 6.05
N ALA A 109 -9.83 -14.33 6.89
CA ALA A 109 -10.05 -15.74 6.53
C ALA A 109 -11.05 -15.95 5.37
N TYR A 110 -12.00 -15.02 5.14
CA TYR A 110 -12.92 -15.06 4.02
C TYR A 110 -12.20 -15.10 2.65
N ARG A 111 -10.96 -14.64 2.57
CA ARG A 111 -10.16 -14.62 1.33
C ARG A 111 -9.78 -16.02 0.85
N ARG A 112 -9.79 -17.03 1.74
CA ARG A 112 -9.58 -18.44 1.40
C ARG A 112 -10.79 -19.10 0.71
N LEU A 113 -11.96 -18.52 0.91
CA LEU A 113 -13.18 -19.04 0.30
C LEU A 113 -13.14 -18.88 -1.23
N PRO A 114 -13.68 -19.84 -1.98
CA PRO A 114 -13.87 -19.71 -3.42
C PRO A 114 -14.58 -18.40 -3.80
N LEU A 115 -14.24 -17.81 -4.93
CA LEU A 115 -14.82 -16.54 -5.38
C LEU A 115 -16.35 -16.57 -5.50
N ASN A 116 -16.92 -17.72 -5.83
CA ASN A 116 -18.36 -17.95 -5.94
C ASN A 116 -19.03 -18.44 -4.64
N SER A 117 -18.30 -18.51 -3.52
CA SER A 117 -18.88 -18.93 -2.24
C SER A 117 -19.87 -17.88 -1.72
N ALA A 118 -21.04 -18.33 -1.27
CA ALA A 118 -22.04 -17.47 -0.64
C ALA A 118 -21.54 -16.81 0.66
N GLU A 119 -20.61 -17.47 1.36
CA GLU A 119 -20.03 -17.00 2.62
C GLU A 119 -18.97 -15.87 2.40
N ARG A 120 -18.55 -15.62 1.15
CA ARG A 120 -17.50 -14.65 0.87
C ARG A 120 -17.95 -13.22 1.11
N VAL A 121 -19.19 -12.88 0.74
CA VAL A 121 -19.76 -11.54 0.96
C VAL A 121 -19.92 -11.24 2.45
N PRO A 122 -20.63 -12.07 3.24
CA PRO A 122 -20.73 -11.83 4.68
C PRO A 122 -19.34 -11.86 5.39
N GLY A 123 -18.42 -12.69 4.92
CA GLY A 123 -17.06 -12.72 5.44
C GLY A 123 -16.29 -11.42 5.18
N LYS A 124 -16.44 -10.83 4.00
CA LYS A 124 -15.87 -9.51 3.68
C LYS A 124 -16.48 -8.42 4.57
N SER A 125 -17.80 -8.39 4.74
CA SER A 125 -18.47 -7.43 5.64
C SER A 125 -18.02 -7.60 7.09
N ALA A 126 -17.80 -8.82 7.54
CA ALA A 126 -17.23 -9.08 8.88
C ALA A 126 -15.80 -8.53 9.02
N PHE A 127 -14.96 -8.72 8.00
CA PHE A 127 -13.62 -8.14 7.95
C PHE A 127 -13.67 -6.60 7.99
N GLU A 128 -14.51 -5.96 7.17
CA GLU A 128 -14.63 -4.50 7.15
C GLU A 128 -15.11 -3.94 8.50
N ARG A 129 -16.05 -4.60 9.17
CA ARG A 129 -16.48 -4.23 10.53
C ARG A 129 -15.37 -4.35 11.55
N ALA A 130 -14.64 -5.47 11.55
CA ALA A 130 -13.50 -5.66 12.46
C ALA A 130 -12.40 -4.60 12.21
N LEU A 131 -12.17 -4.23 10.94
CA LEU A 131 -11.26 -3.15 10.58
C LEU A 131 -11.77 -1.81 11.10
N LEU A 132 -13.04 -1.48 10.91
CA LEU A 132 -13.67 -0.27 11.42
C LEU A 132 -13.51 -0.16 12.95
N ASP A 133 -13.86 -1.20 13.70
CA ASP A 133 -13.76 -1.23 15.15
C ASP A 133 -12.30 -1.00 15.62
N LYS A 134 -11.34 -1.58 14.90
CA LYS A 134 -9.92 -1.37 15.19
C LYS A 134 -9.51 0.07 14.96
N LEU A 135 -9.89 0.67 13.83
CA LEU A 135 -9.56 2.05 13.49
C LEU A 135 -10.18 3.05 14.48
N LEU A 136 -11.43 2.80 14.91
CA LEU A 136 -12.10 3.60 15.94
C LEU A 136 -11.41 3.47 17.30
N THR A 137 -10.98 2.26 17.68
CA THR A 137 -10.21 2.02 18.92
C THR A 137 -8.90 2.79 18.92
N LEU A 138 -8.21 2.83 17.79
CA LEU A 138 -6.98 3.61 17.57
C LEU A 138 -7.26 5.11 17.40
N ARG A 139 -8.52 5.51 17.33
CA ARG A 139 -8.97 6.90 17.11
C ARG A 139 -8.32 7.53 15.88
N ALA A 140 -8.30 6.79 14.77
CA ALA A 140 -7.68 7.25 13.54
C ALA A 140 -8.38 8.50 12.99
N ASP A 141 -7.61 9.56 12.70
CA ASP A 141 -8.06 10.74 11.97
C ASP A 141 -7.79 10.60 10.47
N LEU A 142 -6.72 9.89 10.11
CA LEU A 142 -6.33 9.54 8.74
C LEU A 142 -5.83 8.10 8.71
N VAL A 143 -6.19 7.38 7.65
CA VAL A 143 -5.72 6.02 7.40
C VAL A 143 -4.93 5.99 6.10
N LEU A 144 -3.70 5.47 6.14
CA LEU A 144 -2.85 5.27 4.98
C LEU A 144 -2.74 3.78 4.67
N LEU A 145 -3.22 3.38 3.48
CA LEU A 145 -3.11 2.02 2.96
C LEU A 145 -1.83 1.85 2.14
N ASP A 146 -1.21 0.68 2.28
CA ASP A 146 -0.10 0.20 1.48
C ASP A 146 -0.37 -1.25 1.04
N GLY A 147 -0.82 -1.40 -0.20
CA GLY A 147 -0.99 -2.72 -0.83
C GLY A 147 -2.06 -3.62 -0.22
N LEU A 148 -3.05 -3.08 0.47
CA LEU A 148 -4.21 -3.85 0.91
C LEU A 148 -5.08 -4.21 -0.30
N LEU A 149 -5.02 -5.48 -0.75
CA LEU A 149 -5.73 -5.97 -1.93
C LEU A 149 -7.20 -6.33 -1.62
N VAL A 150 -7.94 -5.38 -1.05
CA VAL A 150 -9.36 -5.50 -0.72
C VAL A 150 -10.05 -4.21 -1.13
N ILE A 151 -11.09 -4.31 -1.96
CA ILE A 151 -11.97 -3.18 -2.23
C ILE A 151 -12.83 -2.95 -0.98
N LEU A 152 -12.62 -1.83 -0.31
CA LEU A 152 -13.39 -1.41 0.85
C LEU A 152 -14.66 -0.68 0.38
N ASP A 153 -15.77 -0.90 1.06
CA ASP A 153 -17.05 -0.22 0.79
C ASP A 153 -17.64 0.39 2.06
N GLU A 154 -17.86 -0.42 3.08
CA GLU A 154 -18.54 0.00 4.31
C GLU A 154 -17.79 1.13 5.05
N LEU A 155 -16.47 1.23 4.88
CA LEU A 155 -15.65 2.25 5.52
C LEU A 155 -15.57 3.56 4.74
N VAL A 156 -15.68 3.52 3.40
CA VAL A 156 -15.27 4.64 2.53
C VAL A 156 -16.38 5.21 1.65
N ARG A 157 -17.51 4.51 1.49
CA ARG A 157 -18.65 5.03 0.73
C ARG A 157 -19.15 6.37 1.27
N PRO A 158 -19.84 7.20 0.46
CA PRO A 158 -20.39 8.47 0.94
C PRO A 158 -21.23 8.29 2.22
N GLY A 159 -20.90 9.08 3.24
CA GLY A 159 -21.52 9.00 4.57
C GLY A 159 -20.91 7.97 5.52
N ALA A 160 -19.97 7.13 5.08
CA ALA A 160 -19.21 6.25 5.97
C ALA A 160 -18.18 7.04 6.81
N HIS A 161 -17.76 6.45 7.93
CA HIS A 161 -16.90 7.12 8.92
C HIS A 161 -15.56 7.59 8.35
N PHE A 162 -14.96 6.80 7.44
CA PHE A 162 -13.68 7.11 6.82
C PHE A 162 -13.81 7.60 5.37
N HIS A 163 -15.00 8.06 4.96
CA HIS A 163 -15.15 8.73 3.67
C HIS A 163 -14.17 9.89 3.58
N ARG A 164 -13.30 9.91 2.55
CA ARG A 164 -12.21 10.89 2.34
C ARG A 164 -11.18 11.02 3.50
N SER A 165 -11.20 10.10 4.46
CA SER A 165 -10.20 10.00 5.54
C SER A 165 -9.33 8.75 5.42
N MET A 166 -9.46 8.03 4.31
CA MET A 166 -8.65 6.89 3.96
C MET A 166 -7.97 7.15 2.61
N VAL A 167 -6.66 6.99 2.59
CA VAL A 167 -5.84 7.22 1.38
C VAL A 167 -4.98 5.98 1.10
N ASN A 168 -4.63 5.76 -0.16
CA ASN A 168 -3.78 4.66 -0.58
C ASN A 168 -2.55 5.19 -1.30
N ILE A 169 -1.37 4.68 -0.95
CA ILE A 169 -0.16 4.88 -1.75
C ILE A 169 -0.05 3.73 -2.76
N HIS A 170 -0.09 4.07 -4.04
CA HIS A 170 -0.11 3.10 -5.13
C HIS A 170 1.14 3.21 -5.99
N PRO A 171 1.84 2.10 -6.32
CA PRO A 171 3.06 2.12 -7.13
C PRO A 171 2.77 2.22 -8.65
N GLY A 172 1.85 3.08 -9.02
CA GLY A 172 1.43 3.41 -10.38
C GLY A 172 0.68 4.72 -10.40
N ILE A 173 0.61 5.38 -11.55
CA ILE A 173 -0.25 6.55 -11.74
C ILE A 173 -1.70 6.08 -11.83
N THR A 174 -2.57 6.63 -10.99
CA THR A 174 -3.99 6.23 -10.94
C THR A 174 -4.92 7.22 -11.64
N ARG A 175 -4.42 8.36 -12.09
CA ARG A 175 -5.17 9.37 -12.84
C ARG A 175 -5.59 8.84 -14.21
N ILE A 176 -6.90 8.78 -14.48
CA ILE A 176 -7.49 8.15 -15.68
C ILE A 176 -6.99 8.79 -16.97
N GLU A 177 -6.83 10.11 -16.97
CA GLU A 177 -6.46 10.88 -18.15
C GLU A 177 -4.95 10.76 -18.48
N SER A 178 -4.18 10.10 -17.62
CA SER A 178 -2.75 9.93 -17.82
C SER A 178 -2.45 8.78 -18.79
N PRO A 179 -1.59 8.98 -19.79
CA PRO A 179 -1.11 7.88 -20.63
C PRO A 179 -0.28 6.86 -19.85
N TYR A 180 0.15 7.20 -18.64
CA TYR A 180 0.91 6.35 -17.70
C TYR A 180 0.02 5.65 -16.70
N GLU A 181 -1.31 5.70 -16.86
CA GLU A 181 -2.26 5.09 -15.93
C GLU A 181 -2.00 3.58 -15.77
N ARG A 182 -1.82 3.13 -14.49
CA ARG A 182 -1.60 1.75 -14.09
C ARG A 182 -2.24 1.52 -12.72
N ARG A 183 -3.37 0.81 -12.71
CA ARG A 183 -4.14 0.50 -11.51
C ARG A 183 -4.06 -0.97 -11.14
N GLY A 184 -4.42 -1.29 -9.91
CA GLY A 184 -4.54 -2.67 -9.43
C GLY A 184 -3.22 -3.31 -9.04
N ALA A 185 -3.31 -4.56 -8.62
CA ALA A 185 -2.22 -5.31 -7.98
C ALA A 185 -0.95 -5.48 -8.83
N TYR A 186 -1.04 -5.30 -10.13
CA TYR A 186 0.06 -5.59 -11.07
C TYR A 186 0.63 -4.34 -11.74
N ALA A 187 0.43 -3.16 -11.16
CA ALA A 187 0.84 -1.88 -11.76
C ALA A 187 2.31 -1.85 -12.22
N THR A 188 3.24 -2.35 -11.41
CA THR A 188 4.67 -2.41 -11.77
C THR A 188 4.93 -3.34 -12.97
N LEU A 189 4.28 -4.52 -12.99
CA LEU A 189 4.43 -5.48 -14.10
C LEU A 189 3.78 -4.92 -15.39
N ASP A 190 2.64 -4.26 -15.28
CA ASP A 190 1.99 -3.63 -16.42
C ASP A 190 2.81 -2.44 -16.96
N ALA A 191 3.55 -1.73 -16.09
CA ALA A 191 4.48 -0.70 -16.51
C ALA A 191 5.65 -1.27 -17.35
N LEU A 192 6.21 -2.43 -16.95
CA LEU A 192 7.23 -3.13 -17.75
C LEU A 192 6.69 -3.56 -19.12
N HIS A 193 5.45 -4.07 -19.18
CA HIS A 193 4.80 -4.37 -20.46
C HIS A 193 4.58 -3.10 -21.29
N GLY A 194 4.20 -2.00 -20.66
CA GLY A 194 4.03 -0.70 -21.31
C GLY A 194 5.31 -0.19 -21.97
N ALA A 195 6.46 -0.43 -21.36
CA ALA A 195 7.76 -0.10 -21.97
C ALA A 195 8.05 -0.93 -23.25
N GLN A 196 7.39 -2.08 -23.38
CA GLN A 196 7.44 -2.94 -24.58
C GLN A 196 6.30 -2.65 -25.58
N GLY A 197 5.49 -1.62 -25.35
CA GLY A 197 4.33 -1.29 -26.19
C GLY A 197 3.14 -2.23 -25.99
N LEU A 198 3.02 -2.83 -24.81
CA LEU A 198 1.97 -3.79 -24.46
C LEU A 198 1.22 -3.37 -23.20
N LYS A 199 -0.08 -3.66 -23.13
CA LYS A 199 -0.91 -3.56 -21.91
C LYS A 199 -1.64 -4.87 -21.71
N VAL A 200 -1.69 -5.37 -20.47
CA VAL A 200 -2.47 -6.55 -20.14
C VAL A 200 -3.94 -6.18 -20.09
N ALA A 201 -4.74 -6.70 -21.01
CA ALA A 201 -6.17 -6.50 -21.10
C ALA A 201 -6.95 -7.43 -20.14
N ASN A 202 -6.40 -8.61 -19.87
CA ASN A 202 -7.01 -9.61 -18.99
C ASN A 202 -5.93 -10.33 -18.18
N TRP A 203 -5.89 -10.08 -16.87
CA TRP A 203 -4.91 -10.66 -15.96
C TRP A 203 -5.14 -12.16 -15.65
N THR A 204 -6.32 -12.68 -15.96
CA THR A 204 -6.60 -14.12 -15.80
C THR A 204 -6.03 -14.93 -16.95
N THR A 205 -6.18 -14.44 -18.18
CA THR A 205 -5.72 -15.09 -19.40
C THR A 205 -4.35 -14.61 -19.86
N MET A 206 -3.83 -13.53 -19.26
CA MET A 206 -2.61 -12.81 -19.67
C MET A 206 -2.69 -12.30 -21.12
N GLU A 207 -3.90 -12.03 -21.60
CA GLU A 207 -4.13 -11.42 -22.90
C GLU A 207 -3.56 -10.00 -22.92
N LYS A 208 -2.80 -9.67 -23.96
CA LYS A 208 -2.15 -8.38 -24.14
C LYS A 208 -2.63 -7.69 -25.41
N VAL A 209 -2.74 -6.38 -25.34
CA VAL A 209 -3.05 -5.52 -26.47
C VAL A 209 -1.89 -4.56 -26.73
N SER A 210 -1.70 -4.17 -28.00
CA SER A 210 -0.69 -3.19 -28.36
C SER A 210 -1.13 -1.79 -27.91
N VAL A 211 -0.21 -1.05 -27.31
CA VAL A 211 -0.38 0.35 -26.87
C VAL A 211 0.88 1.15 -27.21
N PRO A 212 0.83 2.49 -27.25
CA PRO A 212 2.05 3.28 -27.35
C PRO A 212 3.03 2.92 -26.22
N THR A 213 4.32 2.86 -26.55
CA THR A 213 5.37 2.62 -25.57
C THR A 213 5.44 3.75 -24.55
N VAL A 214 5.69 3.39 -23.30
CA VAL A 214 5.94 4.36 -22.22
C VAL A 214 7.35 4.14 -21.67
N SER A 215 8.05 5.23 -21.39
CA SER A 215 9.42 5.20 -20.83
C SER A 215 9.44 5.51 -19.34
N LYS A 216 8.28 5.83 -18.76
CA LYS A 216 8.17 6.21 -17.35
C LYS A 216 7.02 5.51 -16.67
N THR A 217 7.17 5.35 -15.36
CA THR A 217 6.09 5.02 -14.41
C THR A 217 6.20 5.93 -13.20
N GLY A 218 5.27 5.80 -12.29
CA GLY A 218 5.23 6.67 -11.11
C GLY A 218 4.47 6.04 -9.95
N ALA A 219 4.00 6.90 -9.07
CA ALA A 219 3.15 6.53 -7.94
C ALA A 219 2.12 7.62 -7.67
N SER A 220 0.99 7.24 -7.11
CA SER A 220 -0.09 8.13 -6.70
C SER A 220 -0.43 7.96 -5.23
N LEU A 221 -0.60 9.07 -4.51
CA LEU A 221 -1.40 9.09 -3.29
C LEU A 221 -2.81 9.54 -3.67
N HIS A 222 -3.81 8.71 -3.41
CA HIS A 222 -5.20 8.99 -3.77
C HIS A 222 -6.16 8.62 -2.62
N TYR A 223 -7.35 9.22 -2.60
CA TYR A 223 -8.40 8.77 -1.69
C TYR A 223 -8.86 7.36 -2.05
N VAL A 224 -9.21 6.58 -1.02
CA VAL A 224 -9.82 5.26 -1.22
C VAL A 224 -11.32 5.43 -1.43
N ASP A 225 -11.83 4.80 -2.48
CA ASP A 225 -13.24 4.64 -2.76
C ASP A 225 -13.59 3.14 -2.90
N ASN A 226 -14.80 2.82 -3.33
CA ASN A 226 -15.25 1.45 -3.53
C ASN A 226 -14.87 0.85 -4.90
N GLY A 227 -13.90 1.44 -5.59
CA GLY A 227 -13.34 0.96 -6.84
C GLY A 227 -11.89 0.48 -6.70
N ILE A 228 -11.28 0.14 -7.83
CA ILE A 228 -9.86 -0.26 -7.88
C ILE A 228 -9.02 0.96 -8.18
N ASP A 229 -8.37 1.52 -7.16
CA ASP A 229 -7.51 2.70 -7.25
C ASP A 229 -8.15 3.85 -8.04
N SER A 230 -9.49 4.05 -7.86
CA SER A 230 -10.32 4.95 -8.64
C SER A 230 -10.60 6.29 -7.96
N GLY A 231 -10.25 6.42 -6.68
CA GLY A 231 -10.49 7.63 -5.93
C GLY A 231 -9.69 8.83 -6.42
N GLU A 232 -10.13 10.01 -6.04
CA GLU A 232 -9.50 11.29 -6.41
C GLU A 232 -8.03 11.31 -6.01
N VAL A 233 -7.17 11.68 -6.95
CA VAL A 233 -5.72 11.76 -6.74
C VAL A 233 -5.36 13.02 -5.97
N ILE A 234 -4.63 12.85 -4.88
CA ILE A 234 -4.10 13.93 -4.05
C ILE A 234 -2.77 14.42 -4.61
N PHE A 235 -1.88 13.48 -4.96
CA PHE A 235 -0.57 13.78 -5.52
C PHE A 235 -0.06 12.63 -6.37
N ASP A 236 0.50 12.96 -7.53
CA ASP A 236 1.22 12.04 -8.43
C ASP A 236 2.69 12.41 -8.48
N ALA A 237 3.57 11.41 -8.52
CA ALA A 237 4.96 11.55 -8.87
C ALA A 237 5.29 10.63 -10.06
N LEU A 238 5.69 11.17 -11.20
CA LEU A 238 6.01 10.45 -12.44
C LEU A 238 7.52 10.58 -12.75
N GLU A 239 8.37 10.14 -11.82
CA GLU A 239 9.81 10.39 -11.86
C GLU A 239 10.65 9.11 -12.08
N THR A 240 10.00 7.98 -12.32
CA THR A 240 10.67 6.70 -12.49
C THR A 240 10.80 6.34 -13.97
N ASP A 241 12.02 6.35 -14.49
CA ASP A 241 12.32 5.82 -15.80
C ASP A 241 12.27 4.29 -15.80
N ILE A 242 11.80 3.69 -16.90
CA ILE A 242 11.76 2.26 -17.12
C ILE A 242 12.87 1.90 -18.10
N ALA A 243 13.87 1.13 -17.67
CA ALA A 243 14.83 0.55 -18.60
C ALA A 243 14.25 -0.73 -19.24
N PRO A 244 14.54 -0.97 -20.54
CA PRO A 244 13.99 -2.14 -21.26
C PRO A 244 14.38 -3.49 -20.65
N ASP A 245 15.48 -3.54 -19.92
CA ASP A 245 16.06 -4.70 -19.26
C ASP A 245 15.78 -4.76 -17.75
N ASP A 246 15.00 -3.82 -17.21
CA ASP A 246 14.66 -3.84 -15.79
C ASP A 246 13.89 -5.12 -15.44
N THR A 247 14.31 -5.78 -14.38
CA THR A 247 13.47 -6.76 -13.69
C THR A 247 12.37 -6.06 -12.87
N ILE A 248 11.37 -6.82 -12.46
CA ILE A 248 10.28 -6.28 -11.64
C ILE A 248 10.80 -5.69 -10.30
N LEU A 249 11.83 -6.28 -9.69
CA LEU A 249 12.39 -5.78 -8.44
C LEU A 249 13.25 -4.54 -8.66
N GLU A 250 13.98 -4.45 -9.75
CA GLU A 250 14.75 -3.27 -10.13
C GLU A 250 13.84 -2.07 -10.39
N LEU A 251 12.79 -2.28 -11.22
CA LEU A 251 11.82 -1.21 -11.46
C LEU A 251 11.10 -0.80 -10.17
N ARG A 252 10.74 -1.78 -9.31
CA ARG A 252 10.10 -1.50 -8.03
C ARG A 252 11.00 -0.71 -7.09
N TRP A 253 12.28 -1.08 -6.99
CA TRP A 253 13.25 -0.33 -6.21
C TRP A 253 13.38 1.12 -6.71
N ASN A 254 13.49 1.30 -8.03
CA ASN A 254 13.54 2.63 -8.65
C ASN A 254 12.26 3.42 -8.34
N ASN A 255 11.10 2.80 -8.50
CA ASN A 255 9.81 3.45 -8.29
C ASN A 255 9.60 3.86 -6.82
N PHE A 256 9.98 3.02 -5.88
CA PHE A 256 9.88 3.36 -4.46
C PHE A 256 10.69 4.62 -4.15
N ASN A 257 11.95 4.67 -4.58
CA ASN A 257 12.85 5.77 -4.26
C ASN A 257 12.55 7.06 -5.04
N ARG A 258 12.14 6.97 -6.31
CA ARG A 258 11.96 8.13 -7.18
C ARG A 258 10.54 8.69 -7.19
N SER A 259 9.55 7.85 -6.99
CA SER A 259 8.14 8.26 -7.14
C SER A 259 7.29 7.95 -5.91
N LEU A 260 7.32 6.74 -5.35
CA LEU A 260 6.39 6.34 -4.30
C LEU A 260 6.65 7.07 -2.99
N PHE A 261 7.89 7.11 -2.52
CA PHE A 261 8.22 7.85 -1.30
C PHE A 261 7.97 9.35 -1.44
N PRO A 262 8.38 10.03 -2.54
CA PRO A 262 7.98 11.41 -2.79
C PRO A 262 6.47 11.62 -2.84
N ALA A 263 5.71 10.75 -3.52
CA ALA A 263 4.25 10.87 -3.61
C ALA A 263 3.59 10.75 -2.25
N MET A 264 4.02 9.77 -1.44
CA MET A 264 3.52 9.60 -0.08
C MET A 264 3.84 10.83 0.79
N HIS A 265 5.07 11.32 0.75
CA HIS A 265 5.50 12.48 1.53
C HIS A 265 4.71 13.74 1.17
N GLN A 266 4.71 14.10 -0.11
CA GLN A 266 4.05 15.31 -0.58
C GLN A 266 2.53 15.23 -0.39
N GLY A 267 1.92 14.09 -0.69
CA GLY A 267 0.50 13.91 -0.50
C GLY A 267 0.07 14.01 0.98
N LEU A 268 0.83 13.42 1.91
CA LEU A 268 0.59 13.59 3.35
C LEU A 268 0.81 15.04 3.80
N ALA A 269 1.80 15.73 3.26
CA ALA A 269 2.03 17.16 3.56
C ALA A 269 0.86 18.03 3.09
N LEU A 270 0.30 17.75 1.91
CA LEU A 270 -0.91 18.44 1.40
C LEU A 270 -2.14 18.19 2.27
N LEU A 271 -2.30 16.98 2.80
CA LEU A 271 -3.43 16.63 3.66
C LEU A 271 -3.33 17.21 5.07
N ALA A 272 -2.13 17.43 5.58
CA ALA A 272 -1.89 17.83 6.98
C ALA A 272 -2.73 19.03 7.47
N PRO A 273 -2.91 20.12 6.71
CA PRO A 273 -3.74 21.26 7.14
C PRO A 273 -5.24 20.91 7.24
N HIS A 274 -5.71 19.97 6.44
CA HIS A 274 -7.12 19.57 6.36
C HIS A 274 -7.50 18.63 7.49
N VAL A 275 -6.66 17.62 7.76
CA VAL A 275 -6.87 16.64 8.84
C VAL A 275 -6.87 17.31 10.20
N ARG A 276 -5.92 18.23 10.46
CA ARG A 276 -5.80 18.97 11.72
C ARG A 276 -7.01 19.86 12.02
N ARG A 277 -7.76 20.28 11.00
CA ARG A 277 -8.96 21.11 11.14
C ARG A 277 -10.24 20.31 11.31
N GLY A 278 -10.16 18.97 11.30
CA GLY A 278 -11.34 18.10 11.25
C GLY A 278 -12.14 18.26 9.94
N ARG A 279 -11.49 18.70 8.88
CA ARG A 279 -12.09 18.98 7.57
C ARG A 279 -11.44 18.10 6.50
N LEU A 280 -11.84 16.86 6.43
CA LEU A 280 -11.67 16.03 5.23
C LEU A 280 -13.02 16.00 4.51
N TYR A 281 -13.25 16.92 3.59
CA TYR A 281 -14.43 16.98 2.74
C TYR A 281 -14.06 16.65 1.31
#